data_5927ec609cbc34408991e8d39018b230
#
_entry.id   5927ec609cbc34408991e8d39018b230
#
_cell.length_a   1.000
_cell.length_b   1.000
_cell.length_c   1.000
_cell.angle_alpha   90.00
_cell.angle_beta   90.00
_cell.angle_gamma   90.00
#
_symmetry.space_group_name_H-M   'P 1'
#
loop_
_entity.id
_entity.type
_entity.pdbx_description
1 polymer ?
#
loop_
_entity_poly.entity_id
_entity_poly.type
_entity_poly.pdbx_seq_one_letter_code
_entity_poly.pdbx_strand_id
1 'polypeptide(L)'
;MDGVPMFVTVIHRIHDPEGFQAAEAKALEAGLPSHVALPIHAATNDHGLGICIWEGESVDAVREVVEGAVGPWANNEYYEMHVDGLTPQLGK
;
A
#
# COMPACT_ATOMS: atom_id res chain seq x y z
N MET A 1 -14.28 11.38 -16.86
CA MET A 1 -13.08 11.30 -16.74
C MET A 1 -12.64 10.34 -15.81
N ASP A 2 -12.54 9.43 -16.24
CA ASP A 2 -12.08 8.46 -15.54
C ASP A 2 -10.72 8.67 -15.22
N GLY A 3 -10.19 7.95 -14.47
CA GLY A 3 -8.80 8.02 -14.20
C GLY A 3 -8.39 9.07 -13.21
N VAL A 4 -9.31 9.59 -12.43
CA VAL A 4 -8.90 10.37 -11.27
C VAL A 4 -8.50 9.38 -10.20
N PRO A 5 -7.21 9.24 -9.92
CA PRO A 5 -6.80 8.27 -8.91
C PRO A 5 -7.21 8.74 -7.52
N MET A 6 -7.45 7.78 -6.64
CA MET A 6 -7.70 8.08 -5.25
C MET A 6 -6.53 7.59 -4.42
N PHE A 7 -6.37 8.18 -3.26
CA PHE A 7 -5.37 7.73 -2.31
C PHE A 7 -6.03 6.82 -1.28
N VAL A 8 -5.33 5.75 -0.93
CA VAL A 8 -5.80 4.78 0.04
C VAL A 8 -4.70 4.58 1.07
N THR A 9 -5.01 4.85 2.34
CA THR A 9 -4.09 4.54 3.41
C THR A 9 -4.34 3.13 3.87
N VAL A 10 -3.25 2.37 4.01
CA VAL A 10 -3.32 1.02 4.53
C VAL A 10 -2.55 0.99 5.84
N ILE A 11 -3.20 0.53 6.90
CA ILE A 11 -2.55 0.33 8.18
C ILE A 11 -2.31 -1.15 8.33
N HIS A 12 -1.03 -1.53 8.46
CA HIS A 12 -0.62 -2.92 8.61
C HIS A 12 -0.33 -3.19 10.06
N ARG A 13 -1.11 -4.08 10.69
CA ARG A 13 -0.79 -4.56 12.03
C ARG A 13 -0.03 -5.86 11.83
N ILE A 14 1.29 -5.75 11.92
CA ILE A 14 2.21 -6.78 11.48
C ILE A 14 2.46 -7.77 12.62
N HIS A 15 2.14 -9.04 12.40
CA HIS A 15 2.34 -10.06 13.41
C HIS A 15 3.57 -10.92 13.12
N ASP A 16 4.18 -10.77 11.94
CA ASP A 16 5.44 -11.43 11.60
C ASP A 16 6.30 -10.42 10.84
N PRO A 17 7.07 -9.58 11.57
CA PRO A 17 7.85 -8.52 10.90
C PRO A 17 8.84 -9.03 9.87
N GLU A 18 9.51 -10.14 10.15
CA GLU A 18 10.50 -10.68 9.24
C GLU A 18 9.84 -11.17 7.95
N GLY A 19 8.74 -11.91 8.08
CA GLY A 19 8.00 -12.39 6.91
C GLY A 19 7.41 -11.24 6.11
N PHE A 20 6.88 -10.23 6.81
CA PHE A 20 6.31 -9.06 6.15
C PHE A 20 7.36 -8.33 5.34
N GLN A 21 8.53 -8.06 5.93
CA GLN A 21 9.59 -7.33 5.24
C GLN A 21 10.10 -8.08 4.03
N ALA A 22 10.28 -9.39 4.15
CA ALA A 22 10.74 -10.19 3.03
C ALA A 22 9.72 -10.20 1.89
N ALA A 23 8.43 -10.31 2.23
CA ALA A 23 7.37 -10.32 1.23
C ALA A 23 7.21 -8.96 0.56
N GLU A 24 7.31 -7.87 1.33
CA GLU A 24 7.22 -6.54 0.78
C GLU A 24 8.38 -6.25 -0.17
N ALA A 25 9.59 -6.61 0.24
CA ALA A 25 10.77 -6.41 -0.61
C ALA A 25 10.64 -7.18 -1.92
N LYS A 26 10.13 -8.40 -1.84
CA LYS A 26 9.96 -9.23 -3.02
C LYS A 26 8.92 -8.62 -3.97
N ALA A 27 7.83 -8.11 -3.43
CA ALA A 27 6.79 -7.50 -4.24
C ALA A 27 7.30 -6.23 -4.93
N LEU A 28 8.05 -5.40 -4.21
CA LEU A 28 8.60 -4.18 -4.78
C LEU A 28 9.66 -4.48 -5.83
N GLU A 29 10.47 -5.51 -5.60
CA GLU A 29 11.49 -5.91 -6.55
C GLU A 29 10.85 -6.42 -7.85
N ALA A 30 9.75 -7.15 -7.75
CA ALA A 30 9.05 -7.65 -8.93
C ALA A 30 8.35 -6.54 -9.71
N GLY A 31 8.13 -5.39 -9.08
CA GLY A 31 7.45 -4.27 -9.68
C GLY A 31 5.96 -4.27 -9.38
N LEU A 32 5.42 -3.10 -9.11
CA LEU A 32 3.99 -2.95 -8.83
C LEU A 32 3.20 -2.95 -10.14
N PRO A 33 1.95 -3.42 -10.11
CA PRO A 33 1.09 -3.29 -11.29
C PRO A 33 0.98 -1.83 -11.72
N SER A 34 0.84 -1.60 -13.02
CA SER A 34 0.83 -0.23 -13.55
C SER A 34 -0.36 0.60 -13.10
N HIS A 35 -1.42 -0.04 -12.58
CA HIS A 35 -2.62 0.67 -12.15
C HIS A 35 -2.57 1.14 -10.71
N VAL A 36 -1.45 0.92 -10.00
CA VAL A 36 -1.27 1.41 -8.63
C VAL A 36 0.11 2.02 -8.48
N ALA A 37 0.25 2.88 -7.49
CA ALA A 37 1.54 3.44 -7.10
C ALA A 37 1.60 3.49 -5.58
N LEU A 38 2.80 3.48 -5.04
CA LEU A 38 3.02 3.47 -3.60
C LEU A 38 3.95 4.62 -3.22
N PRO A 39 3.41 5.85 -3.12
CA PRO A 39 4.24 7.01 -2.80
C PRO A 39 4.85 7.01 -1.41
N ILE A 40 4.20 6.37 -0.44
CA ILE A 40 4.74 6.33 0.92
C ILE A 40 4.55 4.94 1.50
N HIS A 41 5.63 4.38 2.04
CA HIS A 41 5.51 3.23 2.93
C HIS A 41 6.47 3.45 4.09
N ALA A 42 6.00 3.21 5.30
CA ALA A 42 6.75 3.47 6.52
C ALA A 42 6.34 2.47 7.58
N ALA A 43 7.20 2.28 8.55
CA ALA A 43 6.91 1.37 9.65
C ALA A 43 7.53 1.89 10.92
N THR A 44 7.00 1.46 12.06
CA THR A 44 7.62 1.74 13.34
C THR A 44 8.96 1.03 13.43
N ASN A 45 9.81 1.48 14.36
CA ASN A 45 11.15 0.91 14.46
C ASN A 45 11.15 -0.59 14.73
N ASP A 46 10.16 -1.09 15.46
CA ASP A 46 10.07 -2.52 15.72
C ASP A 46 9.34 -3.28 14.61
N HIS A 47 8.88 -2.55 13.58
CA HIS A 47 8.15 -3.13 12.45
C HIS A 47 6.87 -3.85 12.84
N GLY A 48 6.29 -3.46 13.98
CA GLY A 48 5.00 -4.03 14.39
C GLY A 48 3.81 -3.30 13.78
N LEU A 49 4.02 -2.08 13.30
CA LEU A 49 2.97 -1.30 12.65
C LEU A 49 3.54 -0.65 11.40
N GLY A 50 2.86 -0.83 10.30
CA GLY A 50 3.23 -0.19 9.04
C GLY A 50 2.12 0.71 8.54
N ILE A 51 2.48 1.75 7.81
CA ILE A 51 1.53 2.64 7.17
C ILE A 51 1.99 2.84 5.74
N CYS A 52 1.08 2.59 4.81
CA CYS A 52 1.34 2.82 3.39
C CYS A 52 0.26 3.72 2.83
N ILE A 53 0.65 4.64 1.97
CA ILE A 53 -0.32 5.42 1.22
C ILE A 53 -0.17 5.00 -0.23
N TRP A 54 -1.25 4.49 -0.77
CA TRP A 54 -1.32 3.99 -2.13
C TRP A 54 -2.14 4.92 -3.00
N GLU A 55 -1.83 4.90 -4.27
CA GLU A 55 -2.64 5.57 -5.29
C GLU A 55 -3.19 4.48 -6.20
N GLY A 56 -4.49 4.50 -6.46
CA GLY A 56 -5.13 3.51 -7.31
C GLY A 56 -6.53 3.97 -7.68
N GLU A 57 -7.26 3.14 -8.43
CA GLU A 57 -8.59 3.55 -8.88
C GLU A 57 -9.69 3.21 -7.88
N SER A 58 -9.42 2.35 -6.91
CA SER A 58 -10.41 2.02 -5.87
C SER A 58 -9.71 1.40 -4.68
N VAL A 59 -10.41 1.38 -3.55
CA VAL A 59 -9.93 0.69 -2.37
C VAL A 59 -9.74 -0.79 -2.66
N ASP A 60 -10.68 -1.39 -3.40
CA ASP A 60 -10.59 -2.81 -3.72
C ASP A 60 -9.38 -3.14 -4.59
N ALA A 61 -9.03 -2.26 -5.53
CA ALA A 61 -7.84 -2.47 -6.36
C ALA A 61 -6.58 -2.48 -5.52
N VAL A 62 -6.47 -1.57 -4.55
CA VAL A 62 -5.33 -1.51 -3.64
C VAL A 62 -5.33 -2.73 -2.72
N ARG A 63 -6.48 -3.10 -2.17
CA ARG A 63 -6.59 -4.26 -1.28
C ARG A 63 -6.09 -5.53 -1.98
N GLU A 64 -6.48 -5.72 -3.22
CA GLU A 64 -6.09 -6.90 -3.97
C GLU A 64 -4.56 -7.01 -4.06
N VAL A 65 -3.90 -5.90 -4.35
CA VAL A 65 -2.44 -5.88 -4.46
C VAL A 65 -1.80 -6.13 -3.09
N VAL A 66 -2.28 -5.46 -2.05
CA VAL A 66 -1.69 -5.56 -0.72
C VAL A 66 -1.87 -6.95 -0.13
N GLU A 67 -3.08 -7.50 -0.21
CA GLU A 67 -3.33 -8.83 0.36
C GLU A 67 -2.57 -9.90 -0.40
N GLY A 68 -2.40 -9.72 -1.69
CA GLY A 68 -1.60 -10.66 -2.48
C GLY A 68 -0.13 -10.62 -2.13
N ALA A 69 0.36 -9.46 -1.68
CA ALA A 69 1.77 -9.31 -1.33
C ALA A 69 2.07 -9.69 0.11
N VAL A 70 1.32 -9.14 1.08
CA VAL A 70 1.67 -9.25 2.49
C VAL A 70 0.56 -9.77 3.39
N GLY A 71 -0.57 -10.19 2.83
CA GLY A 71 -1.73 -10.63 3.62
C GLY A 71 -1.42 -11.66 4.70
N PRO A 72 -0.58 -12.68 4.44
CA PRO A 72 -0.32 -13.69 5.47
C PRO A 72 0.43 -13.17 6.69
N TRP A 73 1.06 -12.01 6.61
CA TRP A 73 1.94 -11.53 7.68
C TRP A 73 1.42 -10.34 8.46
N ALA A 74 0.25 -9.83 8.10
CA ALA A 74 -0.31 -8.66 8.77
C ALA A 74 -1.82 -8.62 8.62
N ASN A 75 -2.47 -7.98 9.61
CA ASN A 75 -3.87 -7.60 9.45
C ASN A 75 -3.89 -6.19 8.89
N ASN A 76 -4.54 -5.99 7.77
CA ASN A 76 -4.48 -4.74 7.04
C ASN A 76 -5.83 -4.03 7.07
N GLU A 77 -5.81 -2.73 7.34
CA GLU A 77 -7.00 -1.87 7.34
C GLU A 77 -6.86 -0.87 6.20
N TYR A 78 -7.95 -0.56 5.53
CA TYR A 78 -7.95 0.25 4.31
C TYR A 78 -8.87 1.44 4.47
N TYR A 79 -8.36 2.64 4.13
CA TYR A 79 -9.13 3.87 4.25
C TYR A 79 -8.93 4.72 3.01
N GLU A 80 -10.04 5.10 2.38
CA GLU A 80 -9.98 6.07 1.28
C GLU A 80 -9.62 7.43 1.88
N MET A 81 -8.68 8.14 1.26
CA MET A 81 -8.16 9.37 1.81
C MET A 81 -8.27 10.50 0.81
N HIS A 82 -8.51 11.69 1.34
CA HIS A 82 -8.31 12.92 0.59
C HIS A 82 -6.96 13.48 1.02
N VAL A 83 -6.02 13.59 0.08
CA VAL A 83 -4.66 14.01 0.40
C VAL A 83 -4.34 15.27 -0.38
N ASP A 84 -4.05 16.35 0.33
CA ASP A 84 -3.74 17.62 -0.30
C ASP A 84 -2.25 17.82 -0.57
N GLY A 85 -1.41 17.22 0.23
CA GLY A 85 0.02 17.49 0.20
C GLY A 85 0.86 16.44 -0.54
N LEU A 86 0.22 15.53 -1.27
CA LEU A 86 0.95 14.49 -1.97
C LEU A 86 0.69 14.61 -3.46
N THR A 87 1.76 14.66 -4.23
CA THR A 87 1.64 14.77 -5.68
C THR A 87 1.27 13.42 -6.28
N PRO A 88 0.17 13.32 -7.02
CA PRO A 88 -0.21 12.08 -7.68
C PRO A 88 0.87 11.61 -8.64
N GLN A 89 1.12 10.32 -8.65
CA GLN A 89 2.10 9.70 -9.54
C GLN A 89 1.42 9.04 -10.75
N LEU A 90 0.16 8.71 -10.61
CA LEU A 90 -0.63 8.16 -11.70
C LEU A 90 -1.54 9.25 -12.25
N GLY A 91 -1.96 9.10 -13.48
CA GLY A 91 -2.92 10.04 -14.06
C GLY A 91 -2.35 11.39 -14.44
N LYS A 92 -1.02 11.47 -14.54
CA LYS A 92 -0.41 12.72 -14.98
C LYS A 92 -0.33 12.78 -16.47
#